data_797b5219465dab1027392f54f2ac800f
#
_entry.id   797b5219465dab1027392f54f2ac800f
#
_cell.length_a   1.000
_cell.length_b   1.000
_cell.length_c   1.000
_cell.angle_alpha   90.00
_cell.angle_beta   90.00
_cell.angle_gamma   90.00
#
_symmetry.space_group_name_H-M   'P 1'
#
loop_
_entity.id
_entity.type
_entity.pdbx_description
1 polymer ?
#
loop_
_entity_poly.entity_id
_entity_poly.type
_entity_poly.pdbx_seq_one_letter_code
_entity_poly.pdbx_strand_id
1 'polypeptide(L)'
;MAQGKKAAIPFTYIPDNTEDQYNQSIRSKTLPLGADGFVILSRSKPTEYAIERYNASLKKAWSAAIPLTGNETVEAFFQNGEAAILVTHRDNGQGSQELHAHRVNLRSGQKEAPVLLLQAPAQDRKAGITYSPDGSKLLAYRYSTDARQALRSISGSLYDGKLQKVHEGKYDLSDLRGIMSAEVIVNNAGDQFISLISESMNRLTVRQYTLKSPKAKNMSVLVGGVFDGKKVYIVDSKYTLQPNGNLYGAVLTADRETGDYYSLKAVKFDFENEDMVFAEEFKFTPEYLASVNSLDKSGTAKANRLEDIYLSDLILTPDEKLLVLAEKKYMEGGENSPYYAKEIHLFAYDPYMGTAWSSVLMKNQEAPADEGFTGISYRYSLAGNTLQLLTLEELDGKHDLYLRRIDTGTGKAEVPKAAGLKVANDEDIAYVKDFTAWLTEKDLVTVVRPSKRANSLQLRRLQIK
;
A
#
# COMPACT_ATOMS: atom_id res chain seq x y z
N MET A 1 26.45 23.75 16.88
CA MET A 1 26.44 22.44 16.22
C MET A 1 26.04 22.64 14.77
N ALA A 2 26.90 22.32 13.83
CA ALA A 2 26.65 22.49 12.40
C ALA A 2 25.46 21.59 11.97
N GLN A 3 24.35 22.18 11.54
CA GLN A 3 23.33 21.47 10.78
C GLN A 3 24.03 20.91 9.53
N GLY A 4 24.12 19.58 9.44
CA GLY A 4 24.63 18.93 8.23
C GLY A 4 23.90 19.51 7.01
N LYS A 5 24.64 19.90 5.98
CA LYS A 5 24.08 20.48 4.74
C LYS A 5 22.99 19.55 4.22
N LYS A 6 21.72 19.95 4.32
CA LYS A 6 20.59 19.24 3.72
C LYS A 6 20.78 19.34 2.22
N ALA A 7 21.12 18.21 1.57
CA ALA A 7 21.22 18.17 0.12
C ALA A 7 19.82 18.38 -0.49
N ALA A 8 19.72 19.18 -1.54
CA ALA A 8 18.47 19.47 -2.24
C ALA A 8 18.75 19.74 -3.72
N ILE A 9 17.89 19.24 -4.59
CA ILE A 9 17.90 19.54 -6.02
C ILE A 9 16.46 19.83 -6.50
N PRO A 10 16.27 20.69 -7.53
CA PRO A 10 14.95 20.92 -8.12
C PRO A 10 14.33 19.60 -8.60
N PHE A 11 13.01 19.49 -8.48
CA PHE A 11 12.25 18.29 -8.89
C PHE A 11 10.98 18.70 -9.63
N THR A 12 10.74 18.06 -10.79
CA THR A 12 9.48 18.19 -11.52
C THR A 12 8.58 17.02 -11.20
N TYR A 13 7.36 17.30 -10.80
CA TYR A 13 6.34 16.30 -10.53
C TYR A 13 5.15 16.48 -11.47
N ILE A 14 4.73 15.40 -12.08
CA ILE A 14 3.49 15.30 -12.84
C ILE A 14 2.71 14.13 -12.23
N PRO A 15 1.49 14.37 -11.73
CA PRO A 15 0.65 13.32 -11.17
C PRO A 15 0.36 12.21 -12.17
N ASP A 16 0.26 10.97 -11.70
CA ASP A 16 -0.25 9.88 -12.52
C ASP A 16 -1.74 10.08 -12.76
N ASN A 17 -2.21 9.71 -13.95
CA ASN A 17 -3.63 9.65 -14.21
C ASN A 17 -4.18 8.41 -13.49
N THR A 18 -4.77 8.61 -12.32
CA THR A 18 -5.43 7.55 -11.57
C THR A 18 -6.87 7.99 -11.28
N GLU A 19 -7.81 7.12 -11.62
CA GLU A 19 -9.23 7.34 -11.32
C GLU A 19 -9.53 6.98 -9.85
N ASP A 20 -8.77 6.03 -9.28
CA ASP A 20 -8.95 5.57 -7.92
C ASP A 20 -7.88 6.16 -7.00
N GLN A 21 -8.24 7.21 -6.26
CA GLN A 21 -7.37 7.87 -5.29
C GLN A 21 -7.11 7.01 -4.04
N TYR A 22 -8.00 6.06 -3.74
CA TYR A 22 -7.88 5.18 -2.56
C TYR A 22 -6.97 3.99 -2.81
N ASN A 23 -6.96 3.44 -4.04
CA ASN A 23 -6.23 2.23 -4.42
C ASN A 23 -5.20 2.50 -5.52
N GLN A 24 -4.21 3.34 -5.22
CA GLN A 24 -3.14 3.63 -6.16
C GLN A 24 -2.29 2.38 -6.43
N SER A 25 -2.05 2.05 -7.70
CA SER A 25 -1.23 0.90 -8.12
C SER A 25 0.21 1.01 -7.62
N ILE A 26 0.81 2.20 -7.65
CA ILE A 26 2.17 2.45 -7.19
C ILE A 26 2.15 3.29 -5.92
N ARG A 27 2.47 2.67 -4.79
CA ARG A 27 2.56 3.35 -3.49
C ARG A 27 3.91 4.01 -3.24
N SER A 28 4.98 3.53 -3.87
CA SER A 28 6.34 4.07 -3.71
C SER A 28 7.00 4.26 -5.06
N LYS A 29 7.45 5.47 -5.33
CA LYS A 29 8.22 5.85 -6.52
C LYS A 29 9.71 5.94 -6.23
N THR A 30 10.13 5.51 -5.05
CA THR A 30 11.54 5.48 -4.63
C THR A 30 11.92 4.09 -4.14
N LEU A 31 13.01 3.55 -4.69
CA LEU A 31 13.64 2.31 -4.28
C LEU A 31 14.94 2.64 -3.55
N PRO A 32 15.02 2.42 -2.22
CA PRO A 32 16.24 2.70 -1.45
C PRO A 32 17.33 1.68 -1.77
N LEU A 33 18.57 2.14 -1.90
CA LEU A 33 19.77 1.31 -2.09
C LEU A 33 20.71 1.42 -0.90
N GLY A 34 20.18 1.72 0.27
CA GLY A 34 20.95 1.91 1.49
C GLY A 34 21.87 3.15 1.40
N ALA A 35 23.10 2.99 1.87
CA ALA A 35 24.11 4.06 1.85
C ALA A 35 24.51 4.49 0.43
N ASP A 36 24.29 3.64 -0.58
CA ASP A 36 24.66 3.90 -1.97
C ASP A 36 23.71 4.87 -2.70
N GLY A 37 22.62 5.27 -2.03
CA GLY A 37 21.63 6.19 -2.59
C GLY A 37 20.28 5.52 -2.86
N PHE A 38 19.68 5.85 -3.99
CA PHE A 38 18.33 5.38 -4.32
C PHE A 38 18.03 5.52 -5.83
N VAL A 39 16.96 4.88 -6.23
CA VAL A 39 16.38 5.01 -7.57
C VAL A 39 14.97 5.57 -7.45
N ILE A 40 14.57 6.44 -8.37
CA ILE A 40 13.22 6.97 -8.45
C ILE A 40 12.58 6.67 -9.80
N LEU A 41 11.25 6.55 -9.79
CA LEU A 41 10.43 6.59 -10.99
C LEU A 41 9.95 8.04 -11.19
N SER A 42 10.60 8.79 -12.08
CA SER A 42 10.24 10.16 -12.41
C SER A 42 9.33 10.22 -13.63
N ARG A 43 8.56 11.30 -13.77
CA ARG A 43 7.70 11.60 -14.92
C ARG A 43 7.93 13.03 -15.33
N SER A 44 8.41 13.23 -16.55
CA SER A 44 8.72 14.56 -17.10
C SER A 44 7.60 15.14 -17.95
N LYS A 45 6.81 14.25 -18.60
CA LYS A 45 5.60 14.55 -19.38
C LYS A 45 4.58 13.41 -19.22
N PRO A 46 3.34 13.58 -19.62
CA PRO A 46 2.29 12.57 -19.45
C PRO A 46 2.65 11.14 -19.92
N THR A 47 3.49 11.01 -20.93
CA THR A 47 3.92 9.72 -21.49
C THR A 47 5.43 9.47 -21.35
N GLU A 48 6.16 10.36 -20.68
CA GLU A 48 7.61 10.26 -20.53
C GLU A 48 7.98 9.94 -19.09
N TYR A 49 8.16 8.66 -18.81
CA TYR A 49 8.71 8.18 -17.54
C TYR A 49 10.22 7.94 -17.67
N ALA A 50 10.91 8.02 -16.56
CA ALA A 50 12.31 7.61 -16.45
C ALA A 50 12.59 6.98 -15.10
N ILE A 51 13.44 5.96 -15.11
CA ILE A 51 14.03 5.42 -13.89
C ILE A 51 15.37 6.12 -13.72
N GLU A 52 15.56 6.81 -12.60
CA GLU A 52 16.73 7.64 -12.35
C GLU A 52 17.45 7.21 -11.08
N ARG A 53 18.76 7.04 -11.12
CA ARG A 53 19.57 6.75 -9.95
C ARG A 53 20.28 8.00 -9.44
N TYR A 54 20.20 8.16 -8.13
CA TYR A 54 20.90 9.19 -7.38
C TYR A 54 21.80 8.58 -6.32
N ASN A 55 22.99 9.16 -6.13
CA ASN A 55 23.85 8.82 -5.01
C ASN A 55 23.39 9.53 -3.72
N ALA A 56 24.05 9.23 -2.63
CA ALA A 56 23.77 9.83 -1.32
C ALA A 56 23.89 11.38 -1.26
N SER A 57 24.61 12.00 -2.22
CA SER A 57 24.75 13.47 -2.34
C SER A 57 23.75 14.09 -3.30
N LEU A 58 22.73 13.36 -3.73
CA LEU A 58 21.74 13.73 -4.74
C LEU A 58 22.32 14.04 -6.12
N LYS A 59 23.50 13.52 -6.44
CA LYS A 59 24.03 13.59 -7.79
C LYS A 59 23.43 12.45 -8.62
N LYS A 60 22.81 12.80 -9.75
CA LYS A 60 22.27 11.82 -10.69
C LYS A 60 23.41 11.02 -11.31
N ALA A 61 23.38 9.71 -11.16
CA ALA A 61 24.35 8.79 -11.71
C ALA A 61 23.99 8.38 -13.15
N TRP A 62 22.70 8.08 -13.38
CA TRP A 62 22.16 7.75 -14.68
C TRP A 62 20.64 7.99 -14.73
N SER A 63 20.10 8.00 -15.96
CA SER A 63 18.67 8.07 -16.24
C SER A 63 18.34 7.13 -17.39
N ALA A 64 17.37 6.26 -17.22
CA ALA A 64 16.85 5.34 -18.23
C ALA A 64 15.43 5.75 -18.63
N ALA A 65 15.25 6.30 -19.81
CA ALA A 65 13.94 6.72 -20.30
C ALA A 65 13.05 5.51 -20.63
N ILE A 66 11.79 5.59 -20.21
CA ILE A 66 10.73 4.62 -20.51
C ILE A 66 9.55 5.40 -21.11
N PRO A 67 9.56 5.61 -22.44
CA PRO A 67 8.43 6.25 -23.10
C PRO A 67 7.24 5.29 -23.11
N LEU A 68 6.08 5.79 -22.69
CA LEU A 68 4.81 5.08 -22.72
C LEU A 68 3.96 5.59 -23.89
N THR A 69 3.04 4.77 -24.34
CA THR A 69 1.99 5.21 -25.27
C THR A 69 0.89 5.96 -24.50
N GLY A 70 0.02 6.71 -25.23
CA GLY A 70 -1.02 7.51 -24.57
C GLY A 70 -2.02 6.73 -23.74
N ASN A 71 -2.20 5.44 -24.04
CA ASN A 71 -3.14 4.53 -23.34
C ASN A 71 -2.43 3.57 -22.39
N GLU A 72 -1.21 3.87 -21.99
CA GLU A 72 -0.41 3.01 -21.13
C GLU A 72 -0.31 3.62 -19.72
N THR A 73 -0.57 2.80 -18.71
CA THR A 73 -0.51 3.17 -17.30
C THR A 73 0.54 2.37 -16.54
N VAL A 74 1.09 2.94 -15.49
CA VAL A 74 2.05 2.26 -14.61
C VAL A 74 1.30 1.47 -13.53
N GLU A 75 1.66 0.20 -13.34
CA GLU A 75 0.94 -0.72 -12.44
C GLU A 75 1.80 -1.19 -11.26
N ALA A 76 3.11 -1.33 -11.45
CA ALA A 76 4.01 -1.68 -10.38
C ALA A 76 5.41 -1.13 -10.60
N PHE A 77 6.08 -0.76 -9.51
CA PHE A 77 7.49 -0.35 -9.50
C PHE A 77 8.17 -0.92 -8.27
N PHE A 78 9.13 -1.82 -8.46
CA PHE A 78 9.79 -2.51 -7.36
C PHE A 78 11.22 -2.92 -7.72
N GLN A 79 11.99 -3.28 -6.69
CA GLN A 79 13.34 -3.80 -6.85
C GLN A 79 13.32 -5.32 -6.93
N ASN A 80 14.12 -5.87 -7.83
CA ASN A 80 14.40 -7.27 -7.96
C ASN A 80 15.91 -7.48 -8.02
N GLY A 81 16.52 -7.83 -6.89
CA GLY A 81 17.96 -7.99 -6.81
C GLY A 81 18.70 -6.75 -7.33
N GLU A 82 19.44 -6.90 -8.44
CA GLU A 82 20.21 -5.83 -9.08
C GLU A 82 19.42 -5.02 -10.14
N ALA A 83 18.12 -5.17 -10.22
CA ALA A 83 17.27 -4.48 -11.19
C ALA A 83 16.11 -3.75 -10.54
N ALA A 84 15.70 -2.62 -11.17
CA ALA A 84 14.40 -2.03 -11.01
C ALA A 84 13.45 -2.60 -12.07
N ILE A 85 12.26 -2.99 -11.65
CA ILE A 85 11.19 -3.48 -12.52
C ILE A 85 10.07 -2.45 -12.51
N LEU A 86 9.67 -2.01 -13.71
CA LEU A 86 8.45 -1.24 -13.93
C LEU A 86 7.50 -2.08 -14.75
N VAL A 87 6.28 -2.26 -14.27
CA VAL A 87 5.22 -2.95 -15.02
C VAL A 87 4.20 -1.93 -15.48
N THR A 88 3.83 -2.03 -16.76
CA THR A 88 2.83 -1.17 -17.40
C THR A 88 1.66 -1.99 -17.94
N HIS A 89 0.49 -1.38 -17.96
CA HIS A 89 -0.71 -1.90 -18.58
C HIS A 89 -1.07 -1.02 -19.77
N ARG A 90 -1.35 -1.64 -20.91
CA ARG A 90 -1.74 -0.97 -22.14
C ARG A 90 -3.00 -1.59 -22.74
N ASP A 91 -3.97 -0.77 -23.10
CA ASP A 91 -4.98 -1.14 -24.09
C ASP A 91 -4.40 -0.88 -25.47
N ASN A 92 -4.26 -1.92 -26.29
CA ASN A 92 -3.63 -1.78 -27.61
C ASN A 92 -4.57 -1.21 -28.70
N GLY A 93 -5.82 -0.91 -28.36
CA GLY A 93 -6.82 -0.37 -29.31
C GLY A 93 -7.28 -1.37 -30.38
N GLN A 94 -6.82 -2.63 -30.32
CA GLN A 94 -7.15 -3.71 -31.25
C GLN A 94 -7.97 -4.83 -30.57
N GLY A 95 -8.61 -4.50 -29.44
CA GLY A 95 -9.45 -5.43 -28.69
C GLY A 95 -8.67 -6.28 -27.68
N SER A 96 -7.43 -5.95 -27.35
CA SER A 96 -6.67 -6.61 -26.29
C SER A 96 -5.99 -5.63 -25.35
N GLN A 97 -5.84 -6.06 -24.12
CA GLN A 97 -5.04 -5.44 -23.07
C GLN A 97 -3.75 -6.23 -22.84
N GLU A 98 -2.68 -5.55 -22.51
CA GLU A 98 -1.35 -6.12 -22.37
C GLU A 98 -0.66 -5.62 -21.09
N LEU A 99 0.07 -6.52 -20.43
CA LEU A 99 1.00 -6.17 -19.36
C LEU A 99 2.43 -6.32 -19.85
N HIS A 100 3.22 -5.26 -19.74
CA HIS A 100 4.64 -5.25 -20.11
C HIS A 100 5.51 -4.99 -18.88
N ALA A 101 6.66 -5.68 -18.78
CA ALA A 101 7.66 -5.41 -17.78
C ALA A 101 8.91 -4.80 -18.41
N HIS A 102 9.38 -3.71 -17.84
CA HIS A 102 10.63 -3.04 -18.17
C HIS A 102 11.65 -3.31 -17.06
N ARG A 103 12.79 -3.87 -17.42
CA ARG A 103 13.88 -4.19 -16.50
C ARG A 103 15.05 -3.26 -16.73
N VAL A 104 15.52 -2.59 -15.66
CA VAL A 104 16.65 -1.66 -15.70
C VAL A 104 17.68 -2.06 -14.64
N ASN A 105 18.93 -2.28 -15.05
CA ASN A 105 20.00 -2.61 -14.13
C ASN A 105 20.30 -1.43 -13.19
N LEU A 106 20.26 -1.66 -11.88
CA LEU A 106 20.43 -0.63 -10.85
C LEU A 106 21.83 -0.02 -10.82
N ARG A 107 22.86 -0.76 -11.26
CA ARG A 107 24.24 -0.28 -11.26
C ARG A 107 24.51 0.58 -12.48
N SER A 108 24.19 0.09 -13.67
CA SER A 108 24.57 0.70 -14.95
C SER A 108 23.49 1.60 -15.56
N GLY A 109 22.21 1.44 -15.20
CA GLY A 109 21.07 2.08 -15.88
C GLY A 109 20.74 1.43 -17.23
N GLN A 110 21.38 0.31 -17.57
CA GLN A 110 21.10 -0.39 -18.82
C GLN A 110 19.69 -0.97 -18.80
N LYS A 111 18.91 -0.59 -19.80
CA LYS A 111 17.54 -1.08 -20.02
C LYS A 111 17.57 -2.31 -20.93
N GLU A 112 16.83 -3.34 -20.55
CA GLU A 112 16.58 -4.51 -21.39
C GLU A 112 15.35 -4.27 -22.26
N ALA A 113 15.16 -5.12 -23.28
CA ALA A 113 13.93 -5.08 -24.07
C ALA A 113 12.71 -5.37 -23.18
N PRO A 114 11.57 -4.68 -23.38
CA PRO A 114 10.36 -4.97 -22.62
C PRO A 114 9.89 -6.41 -22.83
N VAL A 115 9.39 -7.03 -21.79
CA VAL A 115 8.84 -8.39 -21.81
C VAL A 115 7.31 -8.30 -21.75
N LEU A 116 6.61 -8.88 -22.72
CA LEU A 116 5.17 -9.09 -22.66
C LEU A 116 4.89 -10.19 -21.63
N LEU A 117 4.28 -9.81 -20.50
CA LEU A 117 3.94 -10.73 -19.42
C LEU A 117 2.61 -11.44 -19.66
N LEU A 118 1.62 -10.69 -20.15
CA LEU A 118 0.27 -11.21 -20.32
C LEU A 118 -0.46 -10.41 -21.40
N GLN A 119 -1.28 -11.11 -22.18
CA GLN A 119 -2.25 -10.53 -23.11
C GLN A 119 -3.64 -11.11 -22.81
N ALA A 120 -4.66 -10.27 -22.80
CA ALA A 120 -6.05 -10.65 -22.56
C ALA A 120 -6.99 -9.80 -23.43
N PRO A 121 -8.25 -10.25 -23.67
CA PRO A 121 -9.25 -9.41 -24.33
C PRO A 121 -9.49 -8.10 -23.59
N ALA A 122 -9.65 -6.99 -24.31
CA ALA A 122 -9.88 -5.67 -23.72
C ALA A 122 -11.21 -5.59 -22.94
N GLN A 123 -12.22 -6.38 -23.33
CA GLN A 123 -13.51 -6.42 -22.63
C GLN A 123 -13.49 -7.20 -21.31
N ASP A 124 -12.43 -7.99 -21.04
CA ASP A 124 -12.26 -8.67 -19.77
C ASP A 124 -11.96 -7.65 -18.65
N ARG A 125 -12.13 -8.07 -17.40
CA ARG A 125 -11.65 -7.24 -16.28
C ARG A 125 -10.17 -6.93 -16.47
N LYS A 126 -9.76 -5.75 -16.04
CA LYS A 126 -8.36 -5.32 -16.08
C LYS A 126 -7.45 -6.43 -15.53
N ALA A 127 -6.43 -6.78 -16.30
CA ALA A 127 -5.42 -7.74 -15.88
C ALA A 127 -4.67 -7.22 -14.66
N GLY A 128 -4.37 -8.11 -13.73
CA GLY A 128 -3.71 -7.78 -12.47
C GLY A 128 -2.26 -8.24 -12.44
N ILE A 129 -1.53 -7.65 -11.50
CA ILE A 129 -0.14 -7.99 -11.23
C ILE A 129 0.10 -8.00 -9.72
N THR A 130 0.92 -8.94 -9.27
CA THR A 130 1.45 -8.97 -7.91
C THR A 130 2.89 -9.49 -7.92
N TYR A 131 3.65 -9.15 -6.91
CA TYR A 131 5.06 -9.58 -6.78
C TYR A 131 5.38 -9.97 -5.35
N SER A 132 6.39 -10.84 -5.20
CA SER A 132 6.82 -11.33 -3.90
C SER A 132 7.46 -10.22 -3.07
N PRO A 133 7.48 -10.34 -1.72
CA PRO A 133 8.08 -9.35 -0.83
C PRO A 133 9.53 -8.96 -1.17
N ASP A 134 10.33 -9.91 -1.66
CA ASP A 134 11.72 -9.68 -2.09
C ASP A 134 11.84 -9.29 -3.58
N GLY A 135 10.72 -9.20 -4.30
CA GLY A 135 10.67 -8.90 -5.73
C GLY A 135 11.19 -10.02 -6.64
N SER A 136 11.55 -11.20 -6.12
CA SER A 136 12.13 -12.30 -6.90
C SER A 136 11.12 -13.04 -7.77
N LYS A 137 9.84 -12.89 -7.49
CA LYS A 137 8.73 -13.47 -8.25
C LYS A 137 7.73 -12.40 -8.65
N LEU A 138 7.21 -12.54 -9.85
CA LEU A 138 6.20 -11.65 -10.44
C LEU A 138 5.10 -12.50 -11.03
N LEU A 139 3.85 -12.29 -10.64
CA LEU A 139 2.69 -12.98 -11.16
C LEU A 139 1.79 -12.00 -11.91
N ALA A 140 1.69 -12.18 -13.22
CA ALA A 140 0.71 -11.51 -14.06
C ALA A 140 -0.52 -12.41 -14.21
N TYR A 141 -1.73 -11.89 -13.99
CA TYR A 141 -2.93 -12.70 -13.97
C TYR A 141 -4.13 -12.00 -14.60
N ARG A 142 -5.10 -12.81 -15.04
CA ARG A 142 -6.40 -12.33 -15.55
C ARG A 142 -7.55 -13.07 -14.91
N TYR A 143 -8.67 -12.40 -14.83
CA TYR A 143 -9.92 -12.95 -14.37
C TYR A 143 -10.72 -13.53 -15.54
N SER A 144 -11.39 -14.67 -15.31
CA SER A 144 -12.38 -15.22 -16.23
C SER A 144 -13.75 -15.18 -15.55
N THR A 145 -14.71 -14.56 -16.21
CA THR A 145 -16.07 -14.40 -15.71
C THR A 145 -17.07 -15.16 -16.60
N ASP A 146 -18.23 -15.45 -16.07
CA ASP A 146 -19.35 -15.95 -16.87
C ASP A 146 -20.16 -14.80 -17.51
N ALA A 147 -21.23 -15.15 -18.23
CA ALA A 147 -22.09 -14.16 -18.89
C ALA A 147 -22.77 -13.17 -17.92
N ARG A 148 -22.80 -13.47 -16.61
CA ARG A 148 -23.34 -12.58 -15.56
C ARG A 148 -22.22 -11.82 -14.83
N GLN A 149 -21.00 -11.80 -15.39
CA GLN A 149 -19.82 -11.17 -14.80
C GLN A 149 -19.37 -11.78 -13.45
N ALA A 150 -19.88 -12.97 -13.10
CA ALA A 150 -19.44 -13.68 -11.92
C ALA A 150 -18.07 -14.35 -12.17
N LEU A 151 -17.13 -14.15 -11.24
CA LEU A 151 -15.78 -14.72 -11.30
C LEU A 151 -15.83 -16.25 -11.26
N ARG A 152 -15.19 -16.90 -12.23
CA ARG A 152 -15.14 -18.37 -12.38
C ARG A 152 -13.76 -18.96 -12.25
N SER A 153 -12.75 -18.25 -12.73
CA SER A 153 -11.37 -18.69 -12.58
C SER A 153 -10.42 -17.50 -12.69
N ILE A 154 -9.20 -17.72 -12.22
CA ILE A 154 -8.06 -16.82 -12.43
C ILE A 154 -7.01 -17.61 -13.19
N SER A 155 -6.41 -17.03 -14.23
CA SER A 155 -5.27 -17.61 -14.94
C SER A 155 -4.07 -16.70 -14.73
N GLY A 156 -2.91 -17.27 -14.39
CA GLY A 156 -1.72 -16.50 -14.08
C GLY A 156 -0.44 -17.10 -14.67
N SER A 157 0.48 -16.23 -15.06
CA SER A 157 1.84 -16.57 -15.46
C SER A 157 2.83 -16.03 -14.43
N LEU A 158 3.59 -16.93 -13.82
CA LEU A 158 4.63 -16.60 -12.85
C LEU A 158 5.98 -16.44 -13.54
N TYR A 159 6.68 -15.39 -13.19
CA TYR A 159 8.00 -15.03 -13.71
C TYR A 159 9.04 -15.00 -12.58
N ASP A 160 10.27 -15.33 -12.91
CA ASP A 160 11.42 -15.16 -12.04
C ASP A 160 12.00 -13.74 -12.11
N GLY A 161 13.08 -13.50 -11.36
CA GLY A 161 13.75 -12.20 -11.32
C GLY A 161 14.42 -11.75 -12.62
N LYS A 162 14.54 -12.64 -13.60
CA LYS A 162 15.00 -12.32 -14.95
C LYS A 162 13.84 -12.14 -15.95
N LEU A 163 12.61 -12.10 -15.43
CA LEU A 163 11.37 -12.06 -16.22
C LEU A 163 11.21 -13.28 -17.17
N GLN A 164 11.79 -14.42 -16.80
CA GLN A 164 11.54 -15.69 -17.49
C GLN A 164 10.31 -16.35 -16.88
N LYS A 165 9.38 -16.79 -17.72
CA LYS A 165 8.19 -17.50 -17.27
C LYS A 165 8.58 -18.86 -16.69
N VAL A 166 8.25 -19.09 -15.41
CA VAL A 166 8.58 -20.31 -14.67
C VAL A 166 7.39 -21.20 -14.42
N HIS A 167 6.17 -20.65 -14.47
CA HIS A 167 4.94 -21.40 -14.27
C HIS A 167 3.76 -20.70 -14.93
N GLU A 168 2.77 -21.49 -15.34
CA GLU A 168 1.46 -21.01 -15.78
C GLU A 168 0.39 -21.83 -15.08
N GLY A 169 -0.58 -21.16 -14.46
CA GLY A 169 -1.64 -21.81 -13.69
C GLY A 169 -3.01 -21.28 -14.03
N LYS A 170 -4.00 -22.15 -13.89
CA LYS A 170 -5.41 -21.79 -13.90
C LYS A 170 -6.04 -22.25 -12.60
N TYR A 171 -6.62 -21.30 -11.87
CA TYR A 171 -7.22 -21.50 -10.56
C TYR A 171 -8.73 -21.50 -10.71
N ASP A 172 -9.34 -22.68 -10.63
CA ASP A 172 -10.79 -22.84 -10.72
C ASP A 172 -11.45 -22.39 -9.41
N LEU A 173 -12.43 -21.50 -9.53
CA LEU A 173 -13.22 -20.93 -8.44
C LEU A 173 -14.70 -21.22 -8.60
N SER A 174 -15.09 -22.10 -9.53
CA SER A 174 -16.47 -22.40 -9.89
C SER A 174 -17.27 -23.11 -8.79
N ASP A 175 -16.58 -23.69 -7.80
CA ASP A 175 -17.16 -24.27 -6.60
C ASP A 175 -17.65 -23.23 -5.58
N LEU A 176 -17.18 -21.96 -5.69
CA LEU A 176 -17.63 -20.85 -4.87
C LEU A 176 -18.69 -20.02 -5.58
N ARG A 177 -19.70 -19.63 -4.82
CA ARG A 177 -20.80 -18.79 -5.34
C ARG A 177 -20.71 -17.38 -4.77
N GLY A 178 -21.09 -16.40 -5.60
CA GLY A 178 -21.19 -15.01 -5.17
C GLY A 178 -19.86 -14.43 -4.70
N ILE A 179 -18.77 -14.68 -5.44
CA ILE A 179 -17.47 -14.06 -5.18
C ILE A 179 -17.60 -12.56 -5.49
N MET A 180 -17.41 -11.75 -4.48
CA MET A 180 -17.48 -10.27 -4.55
C MET A 180 -16.11 -9.64 -4.73
N SER A 181 -15.07 -10.22 -4.10
CA SER A 181 -13.70 -9.74 -4.17
C SER A 181 -12.72 -10.91 -4.27
N ALA A 182 -11.63 -10.69 -4.99
CA ALA A 182 -10.51 -11.62 -5.09
C ALA A 182 -9.20 -10.84 -5.06
N GLU A 183 -8.29 -11.22 -4.17
CA GLU A 183 -6.92 -10.70 -4.09
C GLU A 183 -5.93 -11.82 -4.33
N VAL A 184 -4.93 -11.55 -5.16
CA VAL A 184 -3.90 -12.52 -5.53
C VAL A 184 -2.56 -12.09 -4.94
N ILE A 185 -1.91 -12.99 -4.22
CA ILE A 185 -0.67 -12.74 -3.50
C ILE A 185 0.34 -13.83 -3.89
N VAL A 186 1.63 -13.50 -3.96
CA VAL A 186 2.69 -14.45 -4.26
C VAL A 186 3.83 -14.32 -3.24
N ASN A 187 4.36 -15.46 -2.76
CA ASN A 187 5.50 -15.47 -1.86
C ASN A 187 6.83 -15.59 -2.62
N ASN A 188 7.95 -15.53 -1.90
CA ASN A 188 9.29 -15.61 -2.48
C ASN A 188 9.60 -16.99 -3.09
N ALA A 189 8.91 -18.05 -2.67
CA ALA A 189 9.02 -19.38 -3.26
C ALA A 189 8.22 -19.52 -4.59
N GLY A 190 7.31 -18.57 -4.85
CA GLY A 190 6.41 -18.61 -5.99
C GLY A 190 5.07 -19.27 -5.70
N ASP A 191 4.78 -19.65 -4.45
CA ASP A 191 3.46 -20.10 -4.06
C ASP A 191 2.48 -18.94 -4.13
N GLN A 192 1.27 -19.22 -4.56
CA GLN A 192 0.24 -18.23 -4.83
C GLN A 192 -0.90 -18.41 -3.85
N PHE A 193 -1.35 -17.28 -3.31
CA PHE A 193 -2.49 -17.25 -2.41
C PHE A 193 -3.60 -16.45 -3.07
N ILE A 194 -4.80 -16.99 -3.08
CA ILE A 194 -5.99 -16.29 -3.58
C ILE A 194 -6.95 -16.12 -2.42
N SER A 195 -7.11 -14.90 -1.97
CA SER A 195 -8.12 -14.53 -0.99
C SER A 195 -9.42 -14.17 -1.69
N LEU A 196 -10.52 -14.69 -1.21
CA LEU A 196 -11.85 -14.58 -1.81
C LEU A 196 -12.87 -14.20 -0.75
N ILE A 197 -13.62 -13.13 -1.02
CA ILE A 197 -14.77 -12.74 -0.23
C ILE A 197 -16.03 -13.16 -1.01
N SER A 198 -16.87 -13.95 -0.39
CA SER A 198 -18.05 -14.56 -1.03
C SER A 198 -19.28 -14.60 -0.11
N GLU A 199 -20.36 -15.23 -0.55
CA GLU A 199 -21.60 -15.39 0.22
C GLU A 199 -22.14 -14.05 0.74
N SER A 200 -22.34 -13.09 -0.17
CA SER A 200 -22.78 -11.75 0.18
C SER A 200 -21.87 -11.03 1.18
N MET A 201 -20.55 -11.20 1.02
CA MET A 201 -19.48 -10.60 1.85
C MET A 201 -19.44 -11.15 3.28
N ASN A 202 -19.89 -12.39 3.49
CA ASN A 202 -19.88 -13.02 4.82
C ASN A 202 -18.73 -14.01 4.99
N ARG A 203 -18.26 -14.64 3.90
CA ARG A 203 -17.25 -15.68 3.95
C ARG A 203 -15.91 -15.22 3.39
N LEU A 204 -14.88 -15.46 4.17
CA LEU A 204 -13.49 -15.34 3.75
C LEU A 204 -12.95 -16.74 3.43
N THR A 205 -12.40 -16.91 2.23
CA THR A 205 -11.72 -18.13 1.79
C THR A 205 -10.35 -17.77 1.27
N VAL A 206 -9.30 -18.45 1.73
CA VAL A 206 -7.95 -18.33 1.18
C VAL A 206 -7.50 -19.66 0.65
N ARG A 207 -7.01 -19.67 -0.59
CA ARG A 207 -6.48 -20.85 -1.27
C ARG A 207 -4.99 -20.67 -1.54
N GLN A 208 -4.21 -21.65 -1.15
CA GLN A 208 -2.79 -21.73 -1.51
C GLN A 208 -2.60 -22.69 -2.67
N TYR A 209 -1.88 -22.25 -3.69
CA TYR A 209 -1.42 -23.05 -4.81
C TYR A 209 0.10 -23.06 -4.81
N THR A 210 0.71 -24.24 -4.73
CA THR A 210 2.16 -24.38 -4.71
C THR A 210 2.67 -24.90 -6.05
N LEU A 211 3.91 -24.57 -6.39
CA LEU A 211 4.55 -25.09 -7.60
C LEU A 211 4.77 -26.61 -7.56
N LYS A 212 4.74 -27.19 -6.36
CA LYS A 212 5.04 -28.61 -6.12
C LYS A 212 3.81 -29.51 -6.15
N SER A 213 2.61 -28.93 -6.03
CA SER A 213 1.37 -29.73 -5.96
C SER A 213 0.27 -29.10 -6.82
N PRO A 214 -0.42 -29.88 -7.64
CA PRO A 214 -1.57 -29.38 -8.39
C PRO A 214 -2.81 -29.18 -7.51
N LYS A 215 -2.80 -29.72 -6.28
CA LYS A 215 -3.93 -29.61 -5.35
C LYS A 215 -3.79 -28.38 -4.48
N ALA A 216 -4.81 -27.51 -4.53
CA ALA A 216 -4.87 -26.35 -3.64
C ALA A 216 -5.15 -26.78 -2.19
N LYS A 217 -4.49 -26.12 -1.25
CA LYS A 217 -4.93 -26.09 0.15
C LYS A 217 -5.96 -24.97 0.31
N ASN A 218 -7.01 -25.24 1.06
CA ASN A 218 -8.15 -24.33 1.19
C ASN A 218 -8.50 -24.12 2.65
N MET A 219 -8.53 -22.86 3.06
CA MET A 219 -8.99 -22.42 4.39
C MET A 219 -10.14 -21.45 4.23
N SER A 220 -11.22 -21.68 4.96
CA SER A 220 -12.45 -20.89 4.83
C SER A 220 -13.11 -20.67 6.16
N VAL A 221 -13.58 -19.46 6.40
CA VAL A 221 -14.23 -19.05 7.63
C VAL A 221 -15.39 -18.10 7.37
N LEU A 222 -16.44 -18.23 8.16
CA LEU A 222 -17.56 -17.28 8.18
C LEU A 222 -17.19 -16.10 9.09
N VAL A 223 -16.97 -14.94 8.50
CA VAL A 223 -16.59 -13.71 9.21
C VAL A 223 -17.80 -12.79 9.44
N GLY A 224 -18.69 -12.73 8.46
CA GLY A 224 -19.97 -12.02 8.54
C GLY A 224 -21.12 -12.96 8.92
N GLY A 225 -22.31 -12.41 9.05
CA GLY A 225 -23.52 -13.12 9.45
C GLY A 225 -24.37 -12.31 10.41
N VAL A 226 -25.13 -12.99 11.25
CA VAL A 226 -25.92 -12.34 12.31
C VAL A 226 -25.20 -12.50 13.63
N PHE A 227 -24.74 -11.41 14.22
CA PHE A 227 -24.05 -11.35 15.51
C PHE A 227 -24.68 -10.27 16.39
N ASP A 228 -25.03 -10.60 17.61
CA ASP A 228 -25.69 -9.67 18.55
C ASP A 228 -26.91 -8.95 17.96
N GLY A 229 -27.68 -9.64 17.08
CA GLY A 229 -28.83 -9.09 16.38
C GLY A 229 -28.51 -8.20 15.17
N LYS A 230 -27.24 -7.97 14.87
CA LYS A 230 -26.77 -7.17 13.72
C LYS A 230 -26.43 -8.05 12.53
N LYS A 231 -26.71 -7.57 11.32
CA LYS A 231 -26.28 -8.22 10.06
C LYS A 231 -24.91 -7.71 9.67
N VAL A 232 -23.87 -8.42 10.05
CA VAL A 232 -22.48 -8.04 9.86
C VAL A 232 -21.95 -8.57 8.53
N TYR A 233 -21.16 -7.77 7.83
CA TYR A 233 -20.52 -8.14 6.58
C TYR A 233 -19.09 -7.59 6.49
N ILE A 234 -18.25 -8.19 5.65
CA ILE A 234 -16.87 -7.75 5.39
C ILE A 234 -16.91 -6.49 4.52
N VAL A 235 -16.24 -5.43 4.96
CA VAL A 235 -16.13 -4.17 4.20
C VAL A 235 -14.76 -3.95 3.62
N ASP A 236 -13.71 -4.48 4.28
CA ASP A 236 -12.32 -4.36 3.84
C ASP A 236 -11.49 -5.54 4.32
N SER A 237 -10.48 -5.91 3.56
CA SER A 237 -9.51 -6.94 3.94
C SER A 237 -8.12 -6.61 3.39
N LYS A 238 -7.08 -6.97 4.15
CA LYS A 238 -5.70 -6.78 3.76
C LYS A 238 -4.83 -7.92 4.24
N TYR A 239 -3.76 -8.21 3.52
CA TYR A 239 -2.89 -9.34 3.80
C TYR A 239 -1.43 -8.96 3.78
N THR A 240 -0.61 -9.72 4.52
CA THR A 240 0.85 -9.67 4.48
C THR A 240 1.43 -11.05 4.65
N LEU A 241 2.61 -11.28 4.05
CA LEU A 241 3.31 -12.57 4.09
C LEU A 241 4.47 -12.52 5.07
N GLN A 242 4.61 -13.58 5.85
CA GLN A 242 5.80 -13.83 6.65
C GLN A 242 6.86 -14.56 5.81
N PRO A 243 8.16 -14.35 6.07
CA PRO A 243 9.24 -15.03 5.33
C PRO A 243 9.15 -16.56 5.32
N ASN A 244 8.58 -17.17 6.37
CA ASN A 244 8.36 -18.62 6.45
C ASN A 244 7.16 -19.12 5.63
N GLY A 245 6.41 -18.25 4.97
CA GLY A 245 5.29 -18.59 4.11
C GLY A 245 3.92 -18.50 4.76
N ASN A 246 3.81 -18.15 6.04
CA ASN A 246 2.50 -17.88 6.66
C ASN A 246 1.89 -16.59 6.10
N LEU A 247 0.59 -16.61 5.91
CA LEU A 247 -0.18 -15.44 5.48
C LEU A 247 -0.94 -14.88 6.69
N TYR A 248 -0.81 -13.58 6.91
CA TYR A 248 -1.61 -12.85 7.89
C TYR A 248 -2.65 -12.00 7.16
N GLY A 249 -3.87 -11.99 7.70
CA GLY A 249 -4.96 -11.17 7.21
C GLY A 249 -5.55 -10.32 8.32
N ALA A 250 -6.04 -9.15 7.94
CA ALA A 250 -6.93 -8.34 8.76
C ALA A 250 -8.22 -8.07 7.97
N VAL A 251 -9.35 -8.09 8.66
CA VAL A 251 -10.67 -7.92 8.08
C VAL A 251 -11.47 -6.92 8.90
N LEU A 252 -11.95 -5.87 8.27
CA LEU A 252 -12.93 -4.94 8.84
C LEU A 252 -14.35 -5.39 8.50
N THR A 253 -15.22 -5.31 9.47
CA THR A 253 -16.64 -5.63 9.30
C THR A 253 -17.51 -4.46 9.71
N ALA A 254 -18.70 -4.37 9.12
CA ALA A 254 -19.70 -3.36 9.45
C ALA A 254 -21.09 -3.97 9.54
N ASP A 255 -21.98 -3.28 10.23
CA ASP A 255 -23.41 -3.58 10.25
C ASP A 255 -24.05 -3.15 8.92
N ARG A 256 -24.72 -4.07 8.26
CA ARG A 256 -25.34 -3.85 6.94
C ARG A 256 -26.48 -2.84 6.94
N GLU A 257 -27.15 -2.70 8.09
CA GLU A 257 -28.31 -1.82 8.19
C GLU A 257 -27.91 -0.36 8.47
N THR A 258 -26.90 -0.16 9.31
CA THR A 258 -26.46 1.18 9.72
C THR A 258 -25.21 1.66 8.99
N GLY A 259 -24.39 0.73 8.45
CA GLY A 259 -23.06 1.01 7.93
C GLY A 259 -21.99 1.24 9.01
N ASP A 260 -22.35 1.14 10.29
CA ASP A 260 -21.42 1.33 11.39
C ASP A 260 -20.38 0.20 11.41
N TYR A 261 -19.10 0.56 11.58
CA TYR A 261 -18.07 -0.45 11.77
C TYR A 261 -18.37 -1.29 13.00
N TYR A 262 -18.31 -2.61 12.84
CA TYR A 262 -18.62 -3.56 13.89
C TYR A 262 -17.37 -4.07 14.58
N SER A 263 -16.42 -4.61 13.80
CA SER A 263 -15.19 -5.16 14.37
C SER A 263 -14.01 -5.22 13.40
N LEU A 264 -12.82 -5.35 14.00
CA LEU A 264 -11.60 -5.80 13.33
C LEU A 264 -11.29 -7.23 13.76
N LYS A 265 -11.04 -8.11 12.80
CA LYS A 265 -10.57 -9.48 13.00
C LYS A 265 -9.21 -9.66 12.33
N ALA A 266 -8.23 -10.15 13.08
CA ALA A 266 -6.95 -10.54 12.52
C ALA A 266 -6.81 -12.06 12.55
N VAL A 267 -6.18 -12.63 11.54
CA VAL A 267 -6.04 -14.07 11.35
C VAL A 267 -4.67 -14.42 10.76
N LYS A 268 -4.07 -15.49 11.27
CA LYS A 268 -2.88 -16.14 10.72
C LYS A 268 -3.33 -17.43 10.02
N PHE A 269 -2.97 -17.57 8.74
CA PHE A 269 -3.18 -18.78 7.95
C PHE A 269 -1.86 -19.55 7.91
N ASP A 270 -1.82 -20.68 8.59
CA ASP A 270 -0.70 -21.61 8.60
C ASP A 270 -1.01 -22.78 7.66
N PHE A 271 -0.61 -22.63 6.40
CA PHE A 271 -0.87 -23.64 5.38
C PHE A 271 -0.01 -24.90 5.54
N GLU A 272 1.09 -24.84 6.27
CA GLU A 272 1.90 -26.03 6.56
C GLU A 272 1.13 -26.97 7.49
N ASN A 273 0.60 -26.43 8.57
CA ASN A 273 -0.18 -27.16 9.59
C ASN A 273 -1.68 -27.23 9.29
N GLU A 274 -2.14 -26.58 8.21
CA GLU A 274 -3.56 -26.46 7.82
C GLU A 274 -4.42 -25.86 8.96
N ASP A 275 -3.90 -24.84 9.63
CA ASP A 275 -4.53 -24.20 10.78
C ASP A 275 -4.77 -22.70 10.53
N MET A 276 -5.83 -22.18 11.17
CA MET A 276 -6.17 -20.76 11.20
C MET A 276 -6.23 -20.29 12.65
N VAL A 277 -5.32 -19.41 13.00
CA VAL A 277 -5.28 -18.82 14.35
C VAL A 277 -5.88 -17.42 14.29
N PHE A 278 -6.98 -17.20 15.00
CA PHE A 278 -7.64 -15.91 15.10
C PHE A 278 -7.17 -15.17 16.34
N ALA A 279 -6.93 -13.86 16.18
CA ALA A 279 -6.86 -12.97 17.32
C ALA A 279 -8.26 -12.78 17.94
N GLU A 280 -8.29 -12.36 19.20
CA GLU A 280 -9.53 -11.88 19.81
C GLU A 280 -10.13 -10.75 18.96
N GLU A 281 -11.43 -10.82 18.71
CA GLU A 281 -12.14 -9.83 17.91
C GLU A 281 -12.14 -8.48 18.61
N PHE A 282 -11.61 -7.47 17.94
CA PHE A 282 -11.69 -6.10 18.44
C PHE A 282 -13.02 -5.47 18.01
N LYS A 283 -13.93 -5.20 18.94
CA LYS A 283 -15.22 -4.57 18.67
C LYS A 283 -15.14 -3.05 18.75
N PHE A 284 -15.69 -2.36 17.75
CA PHE A 284 -15.83 -0.91 17.74
C PHE A 284 -17.07 -0.50 18.56
N THR A 285 -16.90 -0.42 19.87
CA THR A 285 -17.97 -0.09 20.82
C THR A 285 -18.20 1.41 20.94
N PRO A 286 -19.35 1.86 21.51
CA PRO A 286 -19.57 3.27 21.85
C PRO A 286 -18.49 3.86 22.77
N GLU A 287 -17.95 3.05 23.69
CA GLU A 287 -16.86 3.46 24.59
C GLU A 287 -15.56 3.69 23.83
N TYR A 288 -15.28 2.85 22.82
CA TYR A 288 -14.14 3.06 21.94
C TYR A 288 -14.29 4.37 21.16
N LEU A 289 -15.45 4.62 20.56
CA LEU A 289 -15.75 5.87 19.88
C LEU A 289 -15.61 7.08 20.82
N ALA A 290 -16.10 6.98 22.04
CA ALA A 290 -15.96 8.03 23.04
C ALA A 290 -14.48 8.30 23.38
N SER A 291 -13.66 7.23 23.47
CA SER A 291 -12.21 7.36 23.68
C SER A 291 -11.51 8.07 22.52
N VAL A 292 -11.83 7.71 21.26
CA VAL A 292 -11.31 8.38 20.06
C VAL A 292 -11.69 9.87 20.06
N ASN A 293 -12.97 10.18 20.29
CA ASN A 293 -13.46 11.56 20.39
C ASN A 293 -12.79 12.38 21.50
N SER A 294 -12.33 11.73 22.56
CA SER A 294 -11.64 12.41 23.66
C SER A 294 -10.21 12.83 23.30
N LEU A 295 -9.60 12.16 22.31
CA LEU A 295 -8.26 12.46 21.82
C LEU A 295 -8.26 13.63 20.83
N ASP A 296 -9.39 13.89 20.17
CA ASP A 296 -9.51 15.00 19.22
C ASP A 296 -9.58 16.34 19.95
N LYS A 297 -8.52 17.14 19.80
CA LYS A 297 -8.41 18.50 20.35
C LYS A 297 -8.66 19.59 19.33
N SER A 298 -9.08 19.24 18.12
CA SER A 298 -9.26 20.20 17.01
C SER A 298 -10.44 21.14 17.21
N GLY A 299 -11.35 20.80 18.14
CA GLY A 299 -12.60 21.56 18.37
C GLY A 299 -13.68 21.27 17.33
N THR A 300 -13.49 20.28 16.45
CA THR A 300 -14.52 19.81 15.51
C THR A 300 -15.64 19.09 16.26
N ALA A 301 -16.80 18.97 15.64
CA ALA A 301 -17.91 18.22 16.19
C ALA A 301 -17.48 16.74 16.44
N LYS A 302 -17.85 16.23 17.60
CA LYS A 302 -17.57 14.82 17.94
C LYS A 302 -18.28 13.90 16.94
N ALA A 303 -17.55 12.90 16.46
CA ALA A 303 -18.14 11.88 15.61
C ALA A 303 -19.17 11.07 16.40
N ASN A 304 -20.31 10.80 15.80
CA ASN A 304 -21.37 9.96 16.40
C ASN A 304 -21.23 8.48 15.99
N ARG A 305 -20.36 8.18 15.00
CA ARG A 305 -19.98 6.84 14.55
C ARG A 305 -18.59 6.82 13.96
N LEU A 306 -17.99 5.64 13.87
CA LEU A 306 -16.78 5.42 13.09
C LEU A 306 -17.17 5.17 11.64
N GLU A 307 -16.52 5.87 10.73
CA GLU A 307 -16.76 5.80 9.29
C GLU A 307 -15.50 6.10 8.51
N ASP A 308 -15.44 5.67 7.24
CA ASP A 308 -14.33 5.93 6.31
C ASP A 308 -12.97 5.41 6.79
N ILE A 309 -12.96 4.33 7.56
CA ILE A 309 -11.76 3.67 8.04
C ILE A 309 -11.38 2.57 7.05
N TYR A 310 -10.14 2.62 6.54
CA TYR A 310 -9.59 1.67 5.59
C TYR A 310 -8.33 1.02 6.15
N LEU A 311 -8.19 -0.29 5.97
CA LEU A 311 -6.96 -1.00 6.28
C LEU A 311 -5.83 -0.46 5.38
N SER A 312 -4.86 0.20 6.00
CA SER A 312 -3.77 0.86 5.27
C SER A 312 -2.56 -0.04 5.13
N ASP A 313 -2.07 -0.61 6.24
CA ASP A 313 -0.90 -1.47 6.25
C ASP A 313 -1.01 -2.60 7.27
N LEU A 314 -0.46 -3.76 6.89
CA LEU A 314 -0.15 -4.87 7.78
C LEU A 314 1.38 -5.04 7.81
N ILE A 315 1.98 -4.87 8.98
CA ILE A 315 3.43 -4.85 9.15
C ILE A 315 3.83 -5.96 10.11
N LEU A 316 4.71 -6.84 9.66
CA LEU A 316 5.35 -7.81 10.53
C LEU A 316 6.66 -7.24 11.08
N THR A 317 6.77 -7.24 12.40
CA THR A 317 7.99 -6.80 13.09
C THR A 317 9.07 -7.89 13.08
N PRO A 318 10.35 -7.55 13.34
CA PRO A 318 11.41 -8.57 13.43
C PRO A 318 11.18 -9.63 14.51
N ASP A 319 10.42 -9.31 15.57
CA ASP A 319 9.98 -10.23 16.62
C ASP A 319 8.61 -10.86 16.32
N GLU A 320 8.23 -10.91 15.04
CA GLU A 320 7.05 -11.60 14.50
C GLU A 320 5.69 -11.10 15.00
N LYS A 321 5.61 -9.91 15.58
CA LYS A 321 4.33 -9.27 15.88
C LYS A 321 3.67 -8.75 14.62
N LEU A 322 2.34 -8.83 14.55
CA LEU A 322 1.54 -8.20 13.51
C LEU A 322 1.05 -6.85 13.99
N LEU A 323 1.41 -5.79 13.27
CA LEU A 323 0.81 -4.47 13.41
C LEU A 323 -0.21 -4.26 12.30
N VAL A 324 -1.42 -3.90 12.67
CA VAL A 324 -2.50 -3.52 11.74
C VAL A 324 -2.72 -2.02 11.87
N LEU A 325 -2.60 -1.31 10.76
CA LEU A 325 -2.87 0.12 10.66
C LEU A 325 -4.13 0.32 9.83
N ALA A 326 -5.09 1.05 10.40
CA ALA A 326 -6.30 1.47 9.71
C ALA A 326 -6.43 2.99 9.80
N GLU A 327 -6.65 3.66 8.69
CA GLU A 327 -6.66 5.11 8.59
C GLU A 327 -8.02 5.62 8.15
N LYS A 328 -8.52 6.65 8.82
CA LYS A 328 -9.69 7.38 8.36
C LYS A 328 -9.31 8.28 7.21
N LYS A 329 -9.92 8.02 6.02
CA LYS A 329 -9.70 8.79 4.78
C LYS A 329 -11.01 8.97 4.05
N TYR A 330 -11.31 10.20 3.64
CA TYR A 330 -12.52 10.49 2.89
C TYR A 330 -12.37 11.74 2.02
N MET A 331 -13.30 11.90 1.10
CA MET A 331 -13.55 13.12 0.36
C MET A 331 -14.92 13.66 0.80
N GLU A 332 -15.01 14.91 1.18
CA GLU A 332 -16.25 15.52 1.67
C GLU A 332 -16.98 16.20 0.52
N GLY A 333 -18.15 15.67 0.12
CA GLY A 333 -19.00 16.28 -0.88
C GLY A 333 -18.83 15.71 -2.31
N GLY A 334 -19.07 16.55 -3.33
CA GLY A 334 -19.02 16.16 -4.74
C GLY A 334 -17.67 16.43 -5.42
N GLU A 335 -17.68 16.44 -6.75
CA GLU A 335 -16.51 16.84 -7.55
C GLU A 335 -15.96 18.20 -7.07
N ASN A 336 -14.64 18.31 -6.97
CA ASN A 336 -13.91 19.45 -6.42
C ASN A 336 -13.95 19.64 -4.90
N SER A 337 -14.34 18.62 -4.15
CA SER A 337 -14.26 18.66 -2.69
C SER A 337 -12.86 18.24 -2.18
N PRO A 338 -12.44 18.78 -1.03
CA PRO A 338 -11.14 18.42 -0.46
C PRO A 338 -11.08 16.97 0.02
N TYR A 339 -9.88 16.42 0.05
CA TYR A 339 -9.57 15.11 0.60
C TYR A 339 -9.04 15.24 2.01
N TYR A 340 -9.41 14.30 2.86
CA TYR A 340 -9.04 14.28 4.26
C TYR A 340 -8.34 12.97 4.64
N ALA A 341 -7.28 13.05 5.44
CA ALA A 341 -6.67 11.91 6.12
C ALA A 341 -6.54 12.24 7.61
N LYS A 342 -7.31 11.53 8.41
CA LYS A 342 -7.49 11.80 9.85
C LYS A 342 -6.73 10.76 10.69
N GLU A 343 -7.31 10.34 11.81
CA GLU A 343 -6.70 9.44 12.76
C GLU A 343 -6.27 8.11 12.14
N ILE A 344 -5.23 7.51 12.75
CA ILE A 344 -4.77 6.15 12.45
C ILE A 344 -5.05 5.30 13.69
N HIS A 345 -5.82 4.24 13.49
CA HIS A 345 -6.07 3.20 14.48
C HIS A 345 -4.98 2.13 14.33
N LEU A 346 -4.29 1.83 15.42
CA LEU A 346 -3.20 0.87 15.46
C LEU A 346 -3.59 -0.29 16.39
N PHE A 347 -3.36 -1.50 15.90
CA PHE A 347 -3.58 -2.74 16.66
C PHE A 347 -2.33 -3.60 16.55
N ALA A 348 -1.92 -4.21 17.64
CA ALA A 348 -0.78 -5.11 17.66
C ALA A 348 -1.17 -6.46 18.24
N TYR A 349 -0.69 -7.50 17.57
CA TYR A 349 -0.86 -8.88 17.95
C TYR A 349 0.50 -9.55 18.10
N ASP A 350 0.64 -10.38 19.12
CA ASP A 350 1.84 -11.18 19.32
C ASP A 350 1.96 -12.33 18.29
N PRO A 351 3.06 -13.07 18.23
CA PRO A 351 3.24 -14.18 17.28
C PRO A 351 2.18 -15.29 17.38
N TYR A 352 1.49 -15.38 18.51
CA TYR A 352 0.42 -16.35 18.78
C TYR A 352 -0.97 -15.78 18.52
N MET A 353 -1.05 -14.58 17.95
CA MET A 353 -2.28 -13.81 17.71
C MET A 353 -2.99 -13.33 18.97
N GLY A 354 -2.31 -13.29 20.12
CA GLY A 354 -2.78 -12.62 21.31
C GLY A 354 -2.76 -11.10 21.13
N THR A 355 -3.81 -10.40 21.61
CA THR A 355 -3.85 -8.93 21.57
C THR A 355 -2.78 -8.35 22.50
N ALA A 356 -1.82 -7.63 21.93
CA ALA A 356 -0.74 -6.99 22.69
C ALA A 356 -1.16 -5.58 23.16
N TRP A 357 -1.63 -4.75 22.23
CA TRP A 357 -2.12 -3.39 22.53
C TRP A 357 -2.94 -2.84 21.34
N SER A 358 -3.71 -1.79 21.64
CA SER A 358 -4.32 -0.91 20.61
C SER A 358 -4.08 0.56 20.98
N SER A 359 -4.01 1.42 19.97
CA SER A 359 -3.78 2.86 20.15
C SER A 359 -4.39 3.64 19.00
N VAL A 360 -4.65 4.92 19.21
CA VAL A 360 -5.11 5.86 18.18
C VAL A 360 -4.13 7.01 18.07
N LEU A 361 -3.65 7.26 16.86
CA LEU A 361 -2.78 8.37 16.55
C LEU A 361 -3.60 9.47 15.86
N MET A 362 -3.88 10.54 16.59
CA MET A 362 -4.61 11.68 16.04
C MET A 362 -3.73 12.47 15.09
N LYS A 363 -4.24 12.76 13.91
CA LYS A 363 -3.72 13.72 12.95
C LYS A 363 -4.88 14.35 12.19
N ASN A 364 -4.65 15.47 11.58
CA ASN A 364 -5.65 16.18 10.79
C ASN A 364 -4.98 16.74 9.54
N GLN A 365 -5.25 16.13 8.41
CA GLN A 365 -4.68 16.51 7.13
C GLN A 365 -5.81 16.77 6.13
N GLU A 366 -5.62 17.79 5.32
CA GLU A 366 -6.52 18.18 4.25
C GLU A 366 -5.70 18.47 3.00
N ALA A 367 -6.22 18.13 1.84
CA ALA A 367 -5.64 18.43 0.54
C ALA A 367 -6.72 18.89 -0.43
N PRO A 368 -6.40 19.81 -1.37
CA PRO A 368 -7.29 20.21 -2.45
C PRO A 368 -7.75 19.02 -3.31
N ALA A 369 -8.87 19.17 -3.98
CA ALA A 369 -9.47 18.12 -4.82
C ALA A 369 -8.52 17.58 -5.91
N ASP A 370 -7.74 18.44 -6.54
CA ASP A 370 -6.80 18.10 -7.60
C ASP A 370 -5.51 17.43 -7.10
N GLU A 371 -5.23 17.51 -5.81
CA GLU A 371 -4.10 16.82 -5.17
C GLU A 371 -4.48 15.41 -4.68
N GLY A 372 -5.75 15.15 -4.36
CA GLY A 372 -6.18 13.89 -3.78
C GLY A 372 -5.37 13.54 -2.52
N PHE A 373 -4.94 12.28 -2.43
CA PHE A 373 -4.07 11.83 -1.33
C PHE A 373 -2.57 11.98 -1.60
N THR A 374 -2.14 12.78 -2.57
CA THR A 374 -0.72 12.93 -2.96
C THR A 374 0.18 13.35 -1.80
N GLY A 375 -0.23 14.39 -1.05
CA GLY A 375 0.54 14.97 0.05
C GLY A 375 0.09 14.53 1.44
N ILE A 376 -1.07 13.92 1.57
CA ILE A 376 -1.66 13.51 2.85
C ILE A 376 -1.65 11.99 3.05
N SER A 377 -2.08 11.49 4.22
CA SER A 377 -1.82 10.16 4.75
C SER A 377 -0.41 10.08 5.36
N TYR A 378 0.26 8.95 5.31
CA TYR A 378 1.58 8.77 5.92
C TYR A 378 2.50 7.91 5.05
N ARG A 379 3.79 7.97 5.36
CA ARG A 379 4.79 6.97 4.96
C ARG A 379 5.38 6.37 6.21
N TYR A 380 5.74 5.09 6.18
CA TYR A 380 6.31 4.43 7.34
C TYR A 380 7.64 3.73 7.06
N SER A 381 8.36 3.49 8.14
CA SER A 381 9.51 2.60 8.20
C SER A 381 9.52 1.91 9.55
N LEU A 382 10.05 0.71 9.58
CA LEU A 382 10.30 -0.03 10.81
C LEU A 382 11.81 -0.02 11.10
N ALA A 383 12.20 0.52 12.26
CA ALA A 383 13.58 0.58 12.71
C ALA A 383 13.69 -0.16 14.05
N GLY A 384 14.16 -1.41 14.01
CA GLY A 384 14.10 -2.29 15.19
C GLY A 384 12.68 -2.41 15.72
N ASN A 385 12.47 -2.07 17.01
CA ASN A 385 11.18 -2.09 17.67
C ASN A 385 10.45 -0.72 17.61
N THR A 386 10.75 0.11 16.63
CA THR A 386 10.15 1.43 16.49
C THR A 386 9.48 1.55 15.11
N LEU A 387 8.17 1.73 15.11
CA LEU A 387 7.43 2.15 13.92
C LEU A 387 7.58 3.66 13.77
N GLN A 388 8.16 4.10 12.66
CA GLN A 388 8.31 5.51 12.30
C GLN A 388 7.26 5.87 11.27
N LEU A 389 6.43 6.89 11.56
CA LEU A 389 5.45 7.45 10.63
C LEU A 389 5.85 8.87 10.28
N LEU A 390 5.89 9.20 9.00
CA LEU A 390 6.11 10.55 8.50
C LEU A 390 4.82 11.10 7.92
N THR A 391 4.38 12.26 8.41
CA THR A 391 3.12 12.91 8.06
C THR A 391 3.37 14.38 7.75
N LEU A 392 2.62 14.98 6.81
CA LEU A 392 2.59 16.42 6.60
C LEU A 392 1.49 17.00 7.50
N GLU A 393 1.85 17.88 8.44
CA GLU A 393 0.88 18.45 9.39
C GLU A 393 1.24 19.90 9.74
N GLU A 394 0.26 20.60 10.28
CA GLU A 394 0.46 21.86 10.97
C GLU A 394 0.30 21.66 12.48
N LEU A 395 1.40 21.70 13.22
CA LEU A 395 1.41 21.59 14.67
C LEU A 395 2.05 22.85 15.28
N ASP A 396 1.38 23.44 16.27
CA ASP A 396 1.81 24.68 16.93
C ASP A 396 2.13 25.82 15.92
N GLY A 397 1.27 25.96 14.90
CA GLY A 397 1.41 26.97 13.84
C GLY A 397 2.62 26.77 12.91
N LYS A 398 3.18 25.56 12.85
CA LYS A 398 4.28 25.19 11.97
C LYS A 398 3.84 24.09 11.02
N HIS A 399 3.76 24.42 9.74
CA HIS A 399 3.50 23.45 8.69
C HIS A 399 4.81 22.78 8.25
N ASP A 400 4.95 21.47 8.53
CA ASP A 400 6.18 20.72 8.26
C ASP A 400 5.88 19.20 8.11
N LEU A 401 6.88 18.44 7.68
CA LEU A 401 6.87 17.00 7.85
C LEU A 401 7.18 16.65 9.30
N TYR A 402 6.33 15.85 9.91
CA TYR A 402 6.51 15.40 11.30
C TYR A 402 6.80 13.91 11.35
N LEU A 403 7.86 13.57 12.08
CA LEU A 403 8.18 12.19 12.40
C LEU A 403 7.52 11.82 13.74
N ARG A 404 6.71 10.77 13.69
CA ARG A 404 6.08 10.15 14.84
C ARG A 404 6.70 8.78 15.04
N ARG A 405 7.20 8.49 16.25
CA ARG A 405 7.77 7.21 16.61
C ARG A 405 6.85 6.50 17.58
N ILE A 406 6.62 5.22 17.33
CA ILE A 406 5.75 4.38 18.14
C ILE A 406 6.53 3.13 18.52
N ASP A 407 6.64 2.89 19.81
CA ASP A 407 7.22 1.65 20.33
C ASP A 407 6.30 0.46 20.01
N THR A 408 6.81 -0.52 19.25
CA THR A 408 6.00 -1.66 18.79
C THR A 408 5.67 -2.66 19.88
N GLY A 409 6.36 -2.60 21.03
CA GLY A 409 6.07 -3.43 22.19
C GLY A 409 4.91 -2.92 23.03
N THR A 410 4.73 -1.59 23.09
CA THR A 410 3.78 -0.95 24.02
C THR A 410 2.72 -0.08 23.36
N GLY A 411 2.86 0.23 22.06
CA GLY A 411 2.00 1.18 21.33
C GLY A 411 2.18 2.65 21.75
N LYS A 412 3.16 2.96 22.61
CA LYS A 412 3.40 4.31 23.09
C LYS A 412 4.03 5.17 21.99
N ALA A 413 3.35 6.25 21.64
CA ALA A 413 3.86 7.22 20.68
C ALA A 413 4.70 8.32 21.37
N GLU A 414 5.82 8.69 20.74
CA GLU A 414 6.58 9.89 21.11
C GLU A 414 5.87 11.16 20.64
N VAL A 415 6.23 12.30 21.23
CA VAL A 415 5.82 13.62 20.73
C VAL A 415 6.34 13.80 19.31
N PRO A 416 5.50 14.24 18.35
CA PRO A 416 5.90 14.44 16.96
C PRO A 416 7.07 15.40 16.84
N LYS A 417 8.07 15.06 16.02
CA LYS A 417 9.25 15.90 15.80
C LYS A 417 9.25 16.45 14.37
N ALA A 418 9.27 17.78 14.25
CA ALA A 418 9.36 18.44 12.95
C ALA A 418 10.68 18.12 12.25
N ALA A 419 10.62 17.83 10.94
CA ALA A 419 11.81 17.65 10.09
C ALA A 419 12.60 18.95 9.86
N GLY A 420 12.01 20.10 10.17
CA GLY A 420 12.62 21.43 10.05
C GLY A 420 12.76 21.87 8.60
N LEU A 421 11.82 21.52 7.76
CA LEU A 421 11.77 21.90 6.35
C LEU A 421 10.98 23.18 6.11
N LYS A 422 10.04 23.50 7.01
CA LYS A 422 9.09 24.62 6.84
C LYS A 422 8.33 24.50 5.52
N VAL A 423 7.68 23.35 5.34
CA VAL A 423 6.95 23.02 4.11
C VAL A 423 5.94 24.11 3.78
N ALA A 424 5.79 24.42 2.50
CA ALA A 424 4.83 25.41 2.05
C ALA A 424 3.40 25.02 2.45
N ASN A 425 2.59 26.04 2.73
CA ASN A 425 1.17 25.91 3.06
C ASN A 425 0.41 26.95 2.22
N ASP A 426 0.14 26.62 0.99
CA ASP A 426 -0.62 27.38 0.00
C ASP A 426 -1.33 26.41 -0.94
N GLU A 427 -1.91 26.87 -2.03
CA GLU A 427 -2.73 26.09 -2.96
C GLU A 427 -1.93 25.14 -3.88
N ASP A 428 -0.58 25.23 -3.90
CA ASP A 428 0.25 24.35 -4.75
C ASP A 428 0.73 23.12 -3.98
N ILE A 429 0.94 22.00 -4.69
CA ILE A 429 1.47 20.75 -4.13
C ILE A 429 2.76 21.03 -3.32
N ALA A 430 2.68 20.78 -2.03
CA ALA A 430 3.76 21.04 -1.10
C ALA A 430 4.59 19.79 -0.74
N TYR A 431 4.02 18.62 -0.91
CA TYR A 431 4.63 17.34 -0.56
C TYR A 431 4.13 16.22 -1.47
N VAL A 432 5.02 15.34 -1.92
CA VAL A 432 4.67 14.14 -2.68
C VAL A 432 5.18 12.92 -1.93
N LYS A 433 4.28 12.30 -1.14
CA LYS A 433 4.65 11.22 -0.22
C LYS A 433 5.21 9.97 -0.91
N ASP A 434 4.83 9.71 -2.18
CA ASP A 434 5.25 8.51 -2.91
C ASP A 434 6.76 8.47 -3.20
N PHE A 435 7.42 9.63 -3.15
CA PHE A 435 8.89 9.72 -3.25
C PHE A 435 9.60 9.63 -1.89
N THR A 436 8.85 9.49 -0.80
CA THR A 436 9.46 9.35 0.53
C THR A 436 9.89 7.92 0.78
N ALA A 437 11.18 7.73 1.04
CA ALA A 437 11.73 6.43 1.42
C ALA A 437 12.90 6.61 2.40
N TRP A 438 13.02 5.68 3.35
CA TRP A 438 14.16 5.61 4.26
C TRP A 438 15.32 4.92 3.56
N LEU A 439 16.47 5.57 3.48
CA LEU A 439 17.71 5.00 2.96
C LEU A 439 18.41 4.20 4.03
N THR A 440 18.32 4.66 5.27
CA THR A 440 18.76 3.99 6.49
C THR A 440 17.78 4.35 7.61
N GLU A 441 17.93 3.79 8.79
CA GLU A 441 17.07 4.14 9.95
C GLU A 441 17.03 5.64 10.29
N LYS A 442 18.08 6.38 9.90
CA LYS A 442 18.26 7.80 10.22
C LYS A 442 18.28 8.73 9.01
N ASP A 443 18.27 8.18 7.81
CA ASP A 443 18.30 8.96 6.58
C ASP A 443 17.06 8.66 5.75
N LEU A 444 16.40 9.68 5.27
CA LEU A 444 15.32 9.54 4.30
C LEU A 444 15.50 10.50 3.12
N VAL A 445 14.89 10.15 2.02
CA VAL A 445 14.71 11.00 0.85
C VAL A 445 13.22 11.31 0.70
N THR A 446 12.91 12.51 0.22
CA THR A 446 11.53 12.97 0.03
C THR A 446 11.45 14.08 -1.02
N VAL A 447 10.26 14.31 -1.56
CA VAL A 447 9.97 15.42 -2.48
C VAL A 447 9.04 16.41 -1.76
N VAL A 448 9.52 17.64 -1.61
CA VAL A 448 8.82 18.67 -0.85
C VAL A 448 9.15 20.05 -1.37
N ARG A 449 8.21 21.00 -1.28
CA ARG A 449 8.41 22.42 -1.55
C ARG A 449 8.67 23.16 -0.24
N PRO A 450 9.94 23.51 0.05
CA PRO A 450 10.29 24.18 1.29
C PRO A 450 9.94 25.67 1.19
N SER A 451 9.11 26.16 2.07
CA SER A 451 8.60 27.53 2.16
C SER A 451 7.78 28.03 0.97
N LYS A 452 6.87 28.96 1.23
CA LYS A 452 6.04 29.64 0.21
C LYS A 452 6.83 30.39 -0.87
N ARG A 453 8.12 30.66 -0.62
CA ARG A 453 8.99 31.37 -1.58
C ARG A 453 9.67 30.43 -2.59
N ALA A 454 9.62 29.15 -2.39
CA ALA A 454 10.17 28.19 -3.33
C ALA A 454 9.17 27.96 -4.46
N ASN A 455 9.55 28.31 -5.69
CA ASN A 455 8.70 28.19 -6.88
C ASN A 455 8.62 26.75 -7.43
N SER A 456 9.26 25.77 -6.77
CA SER A 456 9.28 24.39 -7.24
C SER A 456 9.49 23.38 -6.11
N LEU A 457 9.02 22.19 -6.35
CA LEU A 457 9.36 21.02 -5.54
C LEU A 457 10.86 20.73 -5.59
N GLN A 458 11.35 20.13 -4.52
CA GLN A 458 12.75 19.73 -4.37
C GLN A 458 12.83 18.28 -3.89
N LEU A 459 13.65 17.49 -4.54
CA LEU A 459 14.10 16.22 -4.01
C LEU A 459 15.14 16.51 -2.92
N ARG A 460 14.89 16.02 -1.72
CA ARG A 460 15.71 16.31 -0.53
C ARG A 460 16.11 15.03 0.19
N ARG A 461 17.33 15.03 0.70
CA ARG A 461 17.79 14.06 1.68
C ARG A 461 17.84 14.71 3.06
N LEU A 462 17.30 14.00 4.03
CA LEU A 462 17.14 14.47 5.42
C LEU A 462 17.76 13.46 6.37
N GLN A 463 18.47 13.97 7.39
CA GLN A 463 18.84 13.16 8.56
C GLN A 463 17.78 13.39 9.64
N ILE A 464 17.17 12.32 10.09
CA ILE A 464 16.21 12.31 11.20
C ILE A 464 16.96 11.98 12.50
N LYS A 465 16.71 12.80 13.53
CA LYS A 465 17.37 12.70 14.85
C LYS A 465 16.56 11.85 15.80
#